data_b7e1c6ff4d12261f85121918b31e6018
#
_entry.id   b7e1c6ff4d12261f85121918b31e6018
#
_cell.length_a   1.000
_cell.length_b   1.000
_cell.length_c   1.000
_cell.angle_alpha   90.00
_cell.angle_beta   90.00
_cell.angle_gamma   90.00
#
_symmetry.space_group_name_H-M   'P 1'
#
loop_
_entity.id
_entity.type
_entity.pdbx_description
1 polymer ?
#
loop_
_entity_poly.entity_id
_entity_poly.type
_entity_poly.pdbx_seq_one_letter_code
_entity_poly.pdbx_strand_id
1 'polypeptide(L)'
;IFYFMNFCLLTLYLFPGSLLGCFFYNDCKIQPQITRDLVISSNHFYVFFLISFVGFLTFFEDKKVKLLFIYLIFLSIALEALHIVIPERTYQWSDLFGNLFGVIVVIFFHYLNKKYEFFKK
;
A
#
# COMPACT_ATOMS: atom_id res chain seq x y z
N ILE A 1 2.29 11.76 -10.40
CA ILE A 1 2.62 11.38 -8.99
C ILE A 1 2.23 9.93 -8.73
N PHE A 2 0.99 9.53 -9.02
CA PHE A 2 0.52 8.15 -8.75
C PHE A 2 1.41 7.07 -9.38
N TYR A 3 1.74 7.18 -10.67
CA TYR A 3 2.58 6.20 -11.35
C TYR A 3 3.99 6.12 -10.77
N PHE A 4 4.56 7.26 -10.39
CA PHE A 4 5.86 7.30 -9.72
C PHE A 4 5.80 6.61 -8.35
N MET A 5 4.77 6.88 -7.56
CA MET A 5 4.56 6.22 -6.27
C MET A 5 4.36 4.72 -6.42
N ASN A 6 3.63 4.31 -7.46
CA ASN A 6 3.44 2.90 -7.76
C ASN A 6 4.77 2.21 -8.13
N PHE A 7 5.62 2.88 -8.89
CA PHE A 7 6.97 2.38 -9.20
C PHE A 7 7.82 2.24 -7.92
N CYS A 8 7.81 3.24 -7.05
CA CYS A 8 8.50 3.18 -5.75
C CYS A 8 7.97 2.03 -4.88
N LEU A 9 6.65 1.86 -4.82
CA LEU A 9 6.01 0.77 -4.10
C LEU A 9 6.52 -0.59 -4.58
N LEU A 10 6.49 -0.83 -5.89
CA LEU A 10 6.96 -2.08 -6.48
C LEU A 10 8.44 -2.32 -6.15
N THR A 11 9.27 -1.30 -6.25
CA THR A 11 10.70 -1.39 -5.94
C THR A 11 10.91 -1.79 -4.48
N LEU A 12 10.21 -1.14 -3.54
CA LEU A 12 10.35 -1.44 -2.10
C LEU A 12 9.85 -2.84 -1.75
N TYR A 13 8.74 -3.28 -2.33
CA TYR A 13 8.13 -4.58 -2.01
C TYR A 13 8.85 -5.75 -2.66
N LEU A 14 9.40 -5.57 -3.85
CA LEU A 14 10.08 -6.65 -4.59
C LEU A 14 11.57 -6.72 -4.29
N PHE A 15 12.14 -5.76 -3.59
CA PHE A 15 13.55 -5.78 -3.20
C PHE A 15 13.81 -6.89 -2.17
N PRO A 16 14.87 -7.71 -2.34
CA PRO A 16 15.24 -8.73 -1.35
C PRO A 16 15.72 -8.07 -0.04
N GLY A 17 14.98 -8.26 1.02
CA GLY A 17 15.23 -7.59 2.28
C GLY A 17 14.61 -6.19 2.35
N SER A 18 15.26 -5.27 3.03
CA SER A 18 14.81 -3.89 3.21
C SER A 18 15.73 -2.92 2.50
N LEU A 19 15.25 -2.31 1.41
CA LEU A 19 16.00 -1.27 0.69
C LEU A 19 16.25 -0.05 1.59
N LEU A 20 15.26 0.34 2.38
CA LEU A 20 15.39 1.45 3.33
C LEU A 20 16.35 1.12 4.48
N GLY A 21 16.36 -0.11 4.95
CA GLY A 21 17.32 -0.58 5.93
C GLY A 21 18.76 -0.56 5.39
N CYS A 22 18.97 -0.99 4.14
CA CYS A 22 20.25 -0.86 3.46
C CYS A 22 20.73 0.58 3.44
N PHE A 23 19.83 1.51 3.10
CA PHE A 23 20.16 2.92 2.93
C PHE A 23 20.38 3.64 4.27
N PHE A 24 19.48 3.47 5.24
CA PHE A 24 19.53 4.21 6.51
C PHE A 24 20.45 3.59 7.56
N TYR A 25 20.54 2.26 7.61
CA TYR A 25 21.25 1.54 8.68
C TYR A 25 22.42 0.70 8.18
N ASN A 26 22.73 0.74 6.90
CA ASN A 26 23.71 -0.16 6.27
C ASN A 26 23.42 -1.66 6.57
N ASP A 27 22.18 -1.99 6.87
CA ASP A 27 21.74 -3.35 7.16
C ASP A 27 20.40 -3.62 6.48
N CYS A 28 20.44 -4.42 5.42
CA CYS A 28 19.27 -4.75 4.61
C CYS A 28 18.28 -5.69 5.32
N LYS A 29 18.60 -6.16 6.51
CA LYS A 29 17.72 -7.00 7.32
C LYS A 29 16.83 -6.19 8.27
N ILE A 30 17.17 -4.93 8.50
CA ILE A 30 16.42 -4.04 9.37
C ILE A 30 15.40 -3.25 8.56
N GLN A 31 14.12 -3.41 8.89
CA GLN A 31 13.05 -2.61 8.30
C GLN A 31 12.75 -1.39 9.21
N PRO A 32 12.94 -0.15 8.71
CA PRO A 32 12.53 1.03 9.47
C PRO A 32 11.02 1.00 9.75
N GLN A 33 10.63 1.32 10.98
CA GLN A 33 9.23 1.40 11.38
C GLN A 33 8.85 2.83 11.72
N ILE A 34 7.72 3.29 11.18
CA ILE A 34 7.17 4.62 11.46
C ILE A 34 6.46 4.59 12.83
N THR A 35 5.61 3.61 13.05
CA THR A 35 4.93 3.38 14.31
C THR A 35 4.93 1.89 14.66
N ARG A 36 4.66 1.57 15.93
CA ARG A 36 4.56 0.19 16.38
C ARG A 36 3.43 -0.55 15.66
N ASP A 37 3.71 -1.81 15.28
CA ASP A 37 2.67 -2.70 14.77
C ASP A 37 1.65 -3.04 15.87
N LEU A 38 0.38 -3.09 15.47
CA LEU A 38 -0.71 -3.62 16.29
C LEU A 38 -1.06 -5.03 15.81
N VAL A 39 -2.34 -5.26 15.45
CA VAL A 39 -2.77 -6.52 14.83
C VAL A 39 -2.31 -6.61 13.38
N ILE A 40 -2.21 -5.46 12.71
CA ILE A 40 -1.76 -5.31 11.33
C ILE A 40 -0.42 -4.59 11.28
N SER A 41 0.34 -4.81 10.21
CA SER A 41 1.61 -4.10 9.98
C SER A 41 1.35 -2.62 9.69
N SER A 42 1.92 -1.74 10.53
CA SER A 42 1.74 -0.29 10.39
C SER A 42 2.36 0.26 9.12
N ASN A 43 3.56 -0.18 8.75
CA ASN A 43 4.24 0.27 7.53
C ASN A 43 3.43 -0.08 6.28
N HIS A 44 2.92 -1.29 6.19
CA HIS A 44 2.10 -1.77 5.08
C HIS A 44 0.79 -1.00 4.98
N PHE A 45 0.16 -0.72 6.13
CA PHE A 45 -1.03 0.13 6.18
C PHE A 45 -0.76 1.53 5.63
N TYR A 46 0.27 2.23 6.11
CA TYR A 46 0.57 3.60 5.68
C TYR A 46 0.89 3.68 4.20
N VAL A 47 1.67 2.75 3.68
CA VAL A 47 2.07 2.74 2.27
C VAL A 47 0.85 2.54 1.36
N PHE A 48 0.01 1.54 1.65
CA PHE A 48 -1.20 1.28 0.85
C PHE A 48 -2.28 2.33 1.05
N PHE A 49 -2.41 2.89 2.23
CA PHE A 49 -3.28 4.04 2.46
C PHE A 49 -2.86 5.23 1.60
N LEU A 50 -1.57 5.58 1.63
CA LEU A 50 -1.05 6.74 0.90
C LEU A 50 -1.23 6.59 -0.61
N ILE A 51 -0.83 5.44 -1.19
CA ILE A 51 -0.96 5.22 -2.64
C ILE A 51 -2.44 5.17 -3.07
N SER A 52 -3.31 4.59 -2.25
CA SER A 52 -4.75 4.54 -2.52
C SER A 52 -5.37 5.93 -2.49
N PHE A 53 -4.98 6.75 -1.53
CA PHE A 53 -5.48 8.12 -1.39
C PHE A 53 -5.02 9.01 -2.55
N VAL A 54 -3.73 8.96 -2.91
CA VAL A 54 -3.20 9.70 -4.06
C VAL A 54 -3.86 9.21 -5.37
N GLY A 55 -4.04 7.91 -5.51
CA GLY A 55 -4.76 7.33 -6.65
C GLY A 55 -6.20 7.81 -6.73
N PHE A 56 -6.90 7.84 -5.60
CA PHE A 56 -8.26 8.38 -5.51
C PHE A 56 -8.34 9.85 -5.97
N LEU A 57 -7.41 10.69 -5.51
CA LEU A 57 -7.35 12.09 -5.92
C LEU A 57 -6.99 12.26 -7.41
N THR A 58 -6.18 11.36 -7.96
CA THR A 58 -5.77 11.39 -9.37
C THR A 58 -6.89 10.92 -10.32
N PHE A 59 -7.59 9.85 -9.95
CA PHE A 59 -8.59 9.18 -10.77
C PHE A 59 -10.00 9.36 -10.23
N PHE A 60 -10.40 10.59 -10.01
CA PHE A 60 -11.65 10.96 -9.33
C PHE A 60 -12.94 10.54 -10.06
N GLU A 61 -12.85 10.15 -11.34
CA GLU A 61 -14.01 9.69 -12.13
C GLU A 61 -14.45 8.28 -11.69
N ASP A 62 -15.76 8.05 -11.53
CA ASP A 62 -16.33 6.81 -10.99
C ASP A 62 -15.80 5.52 -11.65
N LYS A 63 -15.68 5.50 -12.98
CA LYS A 63 -15.18 4.31 -13.68
C LYS A 63 -13.70 4.05 -13.41
N LYS A 64 -12.89 5.11 -13.41
CA LYS A 64 -11.43 5.03 -13.18
C LYS A 64 -11.12 4.69 -11.74
N VAL A 65 -11.84 5.28 -10.80
CA VAL A 65 -11.69 5.00 -9.36
C VAL A 65 -12.03 3.54 -9.04
N LYS A 66 -13.09 3.01 -9.63
CA LYS A 66 -13.44 1.60 -9.44
C LYS A 66 -12.35 0.66 -9.92
N LEU A 67 -11.80 0.94 -11.11
CA LEU A 67 -10.69 0.17 -11.67
C LEU A 67 -9.43 0.29 -10.81
N LEU A 68 -9.14 1.49 -10.31
CA LEU A 68 -8.03 1.73 -9.37
C LEU A 68 -8.14 0.84 -8.13
N PHE A 69 -9.29 0.79 -7.50
CA PHE A 69 -9.48 0.00 -6.28
C PHE A 69 -9.34 -1.51 -6.54
N ILE A 70 -9.87 -2.00 -7.66
CA ILE A 70 -9.66 -3.40 -8.07
C ILE A 70 -8.17 -3.69 -8.25
N TYR A 71 -7.45 -2.80 -8.92
CA TYR A 71 -6.01 -2.90 -9.12
C TYR A 71 -5.25 -2.93 -7.78
N LEU A 72 -5.57 -2.03 -6.85
CA LEU A 72 -4.88 -1.92 -5.57
C LEU A 72 -5.15 -3.12 -4.65
N ILE A 73 -6.36 -3.66 -4.66
CA ILE A 73 -6.69 -4.90 -3.93
C ILE A 73 -5.91 -6.07 -4.52
N PHE A 74 -5.89 -6.22 -5.84
CA PHE A 74 -5.10 -7.25 -6.51
C PHE A 74 -3.62 -7.09 -6.19
N LEU A 75 -3.09 -5.87 -6.28
CA LEU A 75 -1.68 -5.57 -6.02
C LEU A 75 -1.31 -5.88 -4.57
N SER A 76 -2.16 -5.55 -3.59
CA SER A 76 -1.91 -5.83 -2.18
C SER A 76 -1.76 -7.34 -1.91
N ILE A 77 -2.58 -8.16 -2.54
CA ILE A 77 -2.50 -9.62 -2.41
C ILE A 77 -1.28 -10.16 -3.17
N ALA A 78 -1.07 -9.72 -4.41
CA ALA A 78 -0.01 -10.21 -5.26
C ALA A 78 1.39 -9.91 -4.70
N LEU A 79 1.61 -8.70 -4.19
CA LEU A 79 2.91 -8.33 -3.62
C LEU A 79 3.22 -9.13 -2.37
N GLU A 80 2.25 -9.36 -1.51
CA GLU A 80 2.47 -10.18 -0.32
C GLU A 80 2.69 -11.66 -0.68
N ALA A 81 1.95 -12.20 -1.64
CA ALA A 81 2.16 -13.55 -2.14
C ALA A 81 3.56 -13.74 -2.76
N LEU A 82 4.08 -12.73 -3.45
CA LEU A 82 5.44 -12.77 -4.01
C LEU A 82 6.53 -12.83 -2.93
N HIS A 83 6.26 -12.38 -1.72
CA HIS A 83 7.20 -12.50 -0.59
C HIS A 83 7.52 -13.97 -0.25
N ILE A 84 6.72 -14.93 -0.68
CA ILE A 84 7.00 -16.36 -0.52
C ILE A 84 8.26 -16.78 -1.31
N VAL A 85 8.47 -16.18 -2.49
CA VAL A 85 9.56 -16.57 -3.42
C VAL A 85 10.72 -15.58 -3.43
N ILE A 86 10.56 -14.39 -2.91
CA ILE A 86 11.63 -13.38 -2.86
C ILE A 86 12.60 -13.70 -1.72
N PRO A 87 13.93 -13.75 -1.98
CA PRO A 87 14.94 -13.96 -0.93
C PRO A 87 14.85 -12.88 0.17
N GLU A 88 15.12 -13.25 1.39
CA GLU A 88 15.10 -12.36 2.58
C GLU A 88 13.71 -11.73 2.88
N ARG A 89 12.66 -12.25 2.26
CA ARG A 89 11.26 -11.88 2.52
C ARG A 89 10.47 -13.09 3.00
N THR A 90 9.47 -12.84 3.83
CA THR A 90 8.54 -13.87 4.31
C THR A 90 7.11 -13.37 4.17
N TYR A 91 6.21 -14.29 3.81
CA TYR A 91 4.78 -14.02 3.81
C TYR A 91 4.27 -13.86 5.24
N GLN A 92 3.53 -12.78 5.50
CA GLN A 92 2.91 -12.53 6.81
C GLN A 92 1.47 -12.07 6.64
N TRP A 93 0.57 -12.69 7.39
CA TRP A 93 -0.84 -12.30 7.39
C TRP A 93 -1.05 -10.85 7.86
N SER A 94 -0.27 -10.40 8.87
CA SER A 94 -0.31 -9.01 9.35
C SER A 94 0.03 -8.00 8.25
N ASP A 95 0.97 -8.34 7.37
CA ASP A 95 1.37 -7.50 6.24
C ASP A 95 0.28 -7.44 5.18
N LEU A 96 -0.31 -8.59 4.83
CA LEU A 96 -1.44 -8.67 3.90
C LEU A 96 -2.63 -7.84 4.41
N PHE A 97 -3.01 -8.00 5.68
CA PHE A 97 -4.11 -7.26 6.26
C PHE A 97 -3.79 -5.76 6.37
N GLY A 98 -2.54 -5.39 6.64
CA GLY A 98 -2.09 -4.00 6.57
C GLY A 98 -2.30 -3.40 5.19
N ASN A 99 -1.86 -4.08 4.14
CA ASN A 99 -2.06 -3.67 2.75
C ASN A 99 -3.56 -3.48 2.44
N LEU A 100 -4.37 -4.50 2.70
CA LEU A 100 -5.81 -4.48 2.40
C LEU A 100 -6.53 -3.40 3.21
N PHE A 101 -6.23 -3.26 4.49
CA PHE A 101 -6.87 -2.27 5.34
C PHE A 101 -6.58 -0.85 4.88
N GLY A 102 -5.35 -0.57 4.43
CA GLY A 102 -5.00 0.72 3.83
C GLY A 102 -5.87 1.07 2.63
N VAL A 103 -6.10 0.11 1.72
CA VAL A 103 -6.99 0.30 0.55
C VAL A 103 -8.45 0.46 0.99
N ILE A 104 -8.93 -0.38 1.90
CA ILE A 104 -10.34 -0.40 2.36
C ILE A 104 -10.73 0.93 3.01
N VAL A 105 -9.85 1.54 3.81
CA VAL A 105 -10.11 2.85 4.44
C VAL A 105 -10.37 3.92 3.38
N VAL A 106 -9.61 3.92 2.29
CA VAL A 106 -9.80 4.89 1.19
C VAL A 106 -11.07 4.58 0.39
N ILE A 107 -11.41 3.31 0.17
CA ILE A 107 -12.68 2.92 -0.46
C ILE A 107 -13.87 3.43 0.39
N PHE A 108 -13.81 3.25 1.70
CA PHE A 108 -14.84 3.75 2.61
C PHE A 108 -14.93 5.28 2.57
N PHE A 109 -13.81 5.98 2.55
CA PHE A 109 -13.75 7.43 2.38
C PHE A 109 -14.38 7.86 1.05
N HIS A 110 -14.09 7.17 -0.05
CA HIS A 110 -14.73 7.44 -1.35
C HIS A 110 -16.25 7.27 -1.29
N TYR A 111 -16.71 6.20 -0.64
CA TYR A 111 -18.15 5.96 -0.43
C TYR A 111 -18.82 7.10 0.35
N LEU A 112 -18.18 7.55 1.44
CA LEU A 112 -18.68 8.69 2.22
C LEU A 112 -18.67 9.97 1.40
N ASN A 113 -17.63 10.22 0.63
CA ASN A 113 -17.55 11.39 -0.25
C ASN A 113 -18.68 11.40 -1.27
N LYS A 114 -18.98 10.24 -1.88
CA LYS A 114 -20.09 10.10 -2.84
C LYS A 114 -21.45 10.35 -2.18
N LYS A 115 -21.63 9.92 -0.94
CA LYS A 115 -22.88 10.10 -0.19
C LYS A 115 -23.09 11.53 0.30
N TYR A 116 -22.05 12.19 0.76
CA TYR A 116 -22.14 13.51 1.41
C TYR A 116 -21.52 14.64 0.57
N GLU A 117 -20.98 14.35 -0.60
CA GLU A 117 -20.39 15.34 -1.53
C GLU A 117 -19.36 16.28 -0.89
N PHE A 118 -18.47 15.74 -0.02
CA PHE A 118 -17.42 16.53 0.61
C PHE A 118 -16.45 17.18 -0.38
N PHE A 119 -16.10 16.44 -1.43
CA PHE A 119 -15.29 16.93 -2.54
C PHE A 119 -16.14 16.94 -3.81
N LYS A 120 -16.52 18.13 -4.24
CA LYS A 120 -17.21 18.31 -5.53
C LYS A 120 -16.19 18.41 -6.64
N LYS A 121 -16.53 17.82 -7.78
CA LYS A 121 -15.77 18.05 -9.03
C LYS A 121 -15.90 19.49 -9.50
#